data_9472934459e13c537585ca356e396e09
#
_entry.id   9472934459e13c537585ca356e396e09
#
_cell.length_a   1.000
_cell.length_b   1.000
_cell.length_c   1.000
_cell.angle_alpha   90.00
_cell.angle_beta   90.00
_cell.angle_gamma   90.00
#
_symmetry.space_group_name_H-M   'P 1'
#
loop_
_entity.id
_entity.type
_entity.pdbx_description
1 polymer ?
#
loop_
_entity_poly.entity_id
_entity_poly.type
_entity_poly.pdbx_seq_one_letter_code
_entity_poly.pdbx_strand_id
1 'polypeptide(L)'
;FTVSTAGNTDMLIIGGGGAGGVGSGSGGGAGAFLEISQGYLSSGTNAVVVGDGGTGQAVPSSSGSSAGNNGKASSVGSYFAPGGGGGVGGLLTTASNLYTTINGLNGGSGSGGAGGTVASGSSGGLGVSGLGNNGGLVAVGILRAGGGGGGAGAVGLSPAINDAGANGGAGKSSSITGSAVVLAGGGGSGAGTNGGTGGSGGGGNGSNLKTGVAGTVNTGSGGGGANQTTVNAIGGSGGSGIVIIRYAV
;
A
#
# COMPACT_ATOMS: atom_id res chain seq x y z
N PHE A 1 -20.38 10.35 -14.85
CA PHE A 1 -21.28 11.09 -13.98
C PHE A 1 -21.67 12.42 -14.64
N THR A 2 -22.97 12.66 -14.81
CA THR A 2 -23.49 13.88 -15.45
C THR A 2 -24.11 14.79 -14.39
N VAL A 3 -23.64 16.05 -14.37
CA VAL A 3 -24.13 17.10 -13.47
C VAL A 3 -25.09 17.97 -14.27
N SER A 4 -26.36 18.04 -13.86
CA SER A 4 -27.37 18.89 -14.52
C SER A 4 -27.14 20.37 -14.24
N THR A 5 -26.85 20.72 -13.00
CA THR A 5 -26.58 22.10 -12.56
C THR A 5 -25.24 22.14 -11.83
N ALA A 6 -24.34 22.99 -12.33
CA ALA A 6 -23.02 23.19 -11.71
C ALA A 6 -23.15 23.61 -10.24
N GLY A 7 -22.29 23.11 -9.39
CA GLY A 7 -22.35 23.41 -7.96
C GLY A 7 -21.25 22.77 -7.13
N ASN A 8 -21.30 23.04 -5.85
CA ASN A 8 -20.35 22.48 -4.90
C ASN A 8 -20.84 21.14 -4.36
N THR A 9 -19.93 20.21 -4.19
CA THR A 9 -20.16 18.86 -3.68
C THR A 9 -19.10 18.48 -2.67
N ASP A 10 -19.41 17.57 -1.75
CA ASP A 10 -18.40 16.91 -0.95
C ASP A 10 -17.95 15.65 -1.68
N MET A 11 -16.67 15.41 -1.74
CA MET A 11 -16.09 14.26 -2.46
C MET A 11 -15.06 13.53 -1.61
N LEU A 12 -15.09 12.20 -1.68
CA LEU A 12 -13.99 11.35 -1.22
C LEU A 12 -13.48 10.56 -2.41
N ILE A 13 -12.20 10.74 -2.73
CA ILE A 13 -11.52 10.08 -3.83
C ILE A 13 -10.30 9.36 -3.26
N ILE A 14 -10.28 8.04 -3.36
CA ILE A 14 -9.18 7.21 -2.88
C ILE A 14 -8.60 6.42 -4.05
N GLY A 15 -7.29 6.54 -4.29
CA GLY A 15 -6.57 5.77 -5.29
C GLY A 15 -6.52 4.28 -4.93
N GLY A 16 -6.22 3.40 -5.90
CA GLY A 16 -5.97 1.99 -5.61
C GLY A 16 -4.71 1.81 -4.78
N GLY A 17 -4.69 0.84 -3.85
CA GLY A 17 -3.52 0.49 -3.06
C GLY A 17 -2.47 -0.27 -3.87
N GLY A 18 -1.20 -0.20 -3.51
CA GLY A 18 -0.11 -0.98 -4.06
C GLY A 18 -0.14 -2.42 -3.58
N ALA A 19 0.36 -3.35 -4.38
CA ALA A 19 0.52 -4.75 -3.97
C ALA A 19 1.71 -4.93 -3.02
N GLY A 20 1.76 -6.02 -2.26
CA GLY A 20 2.90 -6.43 -1.46
C GLY A 20 4.04 -7.03 -2.28
N GLY A 21 5.27 -6.95 -1.79
CA GLY A 21 6.46 -7.57 -2.37
C GLY A 21 6.66 -9.02 -1.89
N VAL A 22 7.61 -9.74 -2.49
CA VAL A 22 7.99 -11.12 -2.14
C VAL A 22 9.49 -11.23 -1.89
N GLY A 23 9.90 -12.08 -0.95
CA GLY A 23 11.28 -12.25 -0.52
C GLY A 23 11.62 -11.30 0.64
N SER A 24 11.23 -11.64 1.88
CA SER A 24 11.18 -10.69 2.99
C SER A 24 10.45 -9.42 2.57
N GLY A 25 9.37 -9.63 1.82
CA GLY A 25 8.69 -8.61 1.05
C GLY A 25 8.03 -7.56 1.92
N SER A 26 8.15 -6.32 1.55
CA SER A 26 7.49 -5.21 2.24
C SER A 26 5.99 -5.16 1.94
N GLY A 27 5.24 -4.52 2.83
CA GLY A 27 3.84 -4.20 2.58
C GLY A 27 3.69 -3.11 1.53
N GLY A 28 2.65 -3.21 0.69
CA GLY A 28 2.24 -2.17 -0.25
C GLY A 28 1.65 -0.95 0.45
N GLY A 29 1.87 0.23 -0.10
CA GLY A 29 1.29 1.48 0.39
C GLY A 29 -0.19 1.60 0.02
N ALA A 30 -0.97 2.33 0.81
CA ALA A 30 -2.33 2.70 0.46
C ALA A 30 -2.37 3.75 -0.66
N GLY A 31 -3.47 3.81 -1.40
CA GLY A 31 -3.77 4.90 -2.31
C GLY A 31 -3.93 6.22 -1.55
N ALA A 32 -3.72 7.33 -2.25
CA ALA A 32 -3.94 8.66 -1.68
C ALA A 32 -5.41 8.82 -1.25
N PHE A 33 -5.62 9.47 -0.11
CA PHE A 33 -6.91 9.76 0.48
C PHE A 33 -7.21 11.25 0.33
N LEU A 34 -7.99 11.61 -0.67
CA LEU A 34 -8.38 12.97 -0.97
C LEU A 34 -9.84 13.19 -0.57
N GLU A 35 -10.06 13.93 0.50
CA GLU A 35 -11.40 14.35 0.94
C GLU A 35 -11.54 15.85 0.71
N ILE A 36 -12.59 16.25 0.02
CA ILE A 36 -12.84 17.61 -0.42
C ILE A 36 -14.21 18.03 0.06
N SER A 37 -14.28 19.11 0.81
CA SER A 37 -15.54 19.78 1.13
C SER A 37 -15.74 20.94 0.16
N GLN A 38 -16.97 21.07 -0.36
CA GLN A 38 -17.36 22.15 -1.27
C GLN A 38 -16.53 22.18 -2.59
N GLY A 39 -16.11 21.01 -3.10
CA GLY A 39 -15.46 20.89 -4.39
C GLY A 39 -16.43 21.22 -5.54
N TYR A 40 -16.02 22.06 -6.46
CA TYR A 40 -16.86 22.49 -7.59
C TYR A 40 -16.87 21.46 -8.72
N LEU A 41 -18.07 21.06 -9.16
CA LEU A 41 -18.25 20.28 -10.39
C LEU A 41 -19.06 21.12 -11.40
N SER A 42 -18.53 21.21 -12.64
CA SER A 42 -19.22 21.89 -13.74
C SER A 42 -20.43 21.10 -14.22
N SER A 43 -21.40 21.78 -14.80
CA SER A 43 -22.49 21.10 -15.53
C SER A 43 -21.96 20.32 -16.72
N GLY A 44 -22.63 19.24 -17.09
CA GLY A 44 -22.20 18.33 -18.14
C GLY A 44 -21.53 17.07 -17.60
N THR A 45 -20.81 16.38 -18.46
CA THR A 45 -20.16 15.11 -18.12
C THR A 45 -18.85 15.35 -17.38
N ASN A 46 -18.76 14.83 -16.17
CA ASN A 46 -17.52 14.73 -15.39
C ASN A 46 -17.03 13.27 -15.42
N ALA A 47 -15.86 13.04 -15.98
CA ALA A 47 -15.27 11.71 -16.00
C ALA A 47 -14.97 11.23 -14.58
N VAL A 48 -15.35 9.99 -14.25
CA VAL A 48 -15.01 9.33 -12.99
C VAL A 48 -14.18 8.10 -13.29
N VAL A 49 -13.02 8.01 -12.68
CA VAL A 49 -12.14 6.84 -12.76
C VAL A 49 -11.92 6.30 -11.35
N VAL A 50 -12.13 5.01 -11.14
CA VAL A 50 -11.76 4.30 -9.92
C VAL A 50 -10.52 3.48 -10.22
N GLY A 51 -9.41 3.76 -9.53
CA GLY A 51 -8.14 3.10 -9.74
C GLY A 51 -8.15 1.66 -9.24
N ASP A 52 -7.66 0.72 -10.06
CA ASP A 52 -7.43 -0.65 -9.63
C ASP A 52 -6.30 -0.71 -8.58
N GLY A 53 -6.37 -1.69 -7.69
CA GLY A 53 -5.23 -2.07 -6.87
C GLY A 53 -4.08 -2.64 -7.70
N GLY A 54 -2.85 -2.48 -7.24
CA GLY A 54 -1.69 -3.12 -7.83
C GLY A 54 -1.80 -4.65 -7.75
N THR A 55 -1.32 -5.35 -8.77
CA THR A 55 -1.30 -6.82 -8.78
C THR A 55 -0.07 -7.36 -8.08
N GLY A 56 -0.25 -8.37 -7.22
CA GLY A 56 0.84 -9.12 -6.63
C GLY A 56 1.60 -9.90 -7.71
N GLN A 57 2.93 -9.94 -7.59
CA GLN A 57 3.78 -10.67 -8.51
C GLN A 57 4.28 -11.95 -7.86
N ALA A 58 4.32 -13.04 -8.64
CA ALA A 58 4.86 -14.30 -8.19
C ALA A 58 6.37 -14.38 -8.43
N VAL A 59 7.06 -15.16 -7.60
CA VAL A 59 8.44 -15.56 -7.86
C VAL A 59 8.50 -17.02 -8.28
N PRO A 60 9.10 -17.34 -9.43
CA PRO A 60 9.13 -18.70 -9.95
C PRO A 60 10.15 -19.61 -9.25
N SER A 61 11.07 -19.06 -8.46
CA SER A 61 12.15 -19.82 -7.81
C SER A 61 12.21 -19.55 -6.30
N SER A 62 12.76 -20.49 -5.54
CA SER A 62 12.91 -20.38 -4.07
C SER A 62 13.96 -19.37 -3.60
N SER A 63 14.71 -18.75 -4.50
CA SER A 63 15.72 -17.71 -4.20
C SER A 63 15.45 -16.38 -4.90
N GLY A 64 14.27 -16.18 -5.48
CA GLY A 64 13.91 -14.94 -6.17
C GLY A 64 13.23 -13.91 -5.25
N SER A 65 13.19 -12.67 -5.67
CA SER A 65 12.37 -11.61 -5.10
C SER A 65 11.53 -10.96 -6.19
N SER A 66 10.44 -10.35 -5.81
CA SER A 66 9.57 -9.65 -6.74
C SER A 66 8.97 -8.42 -6.08
N ALA A 67 8.89 -7.34 -6.84
CA ALA A 67 8.12 -6.17 -6.44
C ALA A 67 6.65 -6.33 -6.87
N GLY A 68 5.75 -5.92 -6.00
CA GLY A 68 4.34 -5.75 -6.36
C GLY A 68 4.15 -4.50 -7.22
N ASN A 69 3.09 -4.47 -8.01
CA ASN A 69 2.76 -3.30 -8.83
C ASN A 69 2.17 -2.16 -7.99
N ASN A 70 2.40 -0.94 -8.43
CA ASN A 70 1.71 0.22 -7.87
C ASN A 70 0.21 0.13 -8.13
N GLY A 71 -0.59 0.72 -7.24
CA GLY A 71 -1.99 0.97 -7.50
C GLY A 71 -2.19 2.04 -8.57
N LYS A 72 -3.38 2.09 -9.16
CA LYS A 72 -3.77 3.12 -10.12
C LYS A 72 -4.48 4.28 -9.43
N ALA A 73 -4.44 5.44 -10.07
CA ALA A 73 -5.10 6.63 -9.57
C ALA A 73 -6.63 6.57 -9.73
N SER A 74 -7.33 7.25 -8.81
CA SER A 74 -8.76 7.58 -8.95
C SER A 74 -8.93 9.07 -9.26
N SER A 75 -10.00 9.44 -9.97
CA SER A 75 -10.27 10.84 -10.27
C SER A 75 -11.77 11.15 -10.48
N VAL A 76 -12.12 12.41 -10.29
CA VAL A 76 -13.42 13.00 -10.66
C VAL A 76 -13.15 14.36 -11.31
N GLY A 77 -13.48 14.50 -12.58
CA GLY A 77 -13.14 15.72 -13.32
C GLY A 77 -11.66 16.07 -13.21
N SER A 78 -11.33 17.22 -12.61
CA SER A 78 -9.95 17.67 -12.38
C SER A 78 -9.34 17.20 -11.05
N TYR A 79 -10.10 16.58 -10.16
CA TYR A 79 -9.62 16.09 -8.88
C TYR A 79 -8.98 14.70 -9.03
N PHE A 80 -7.81 14.51 -8.43
CA PHE A 80 -6.97 13.33 -8.67
C PHE A 80 -6.34 12.81 -7.38
N ALA A 81 -6.47 11.51 -7.14
CA ALA A 81 -5.87 10.79 -6.01
C ALA A 81 -4.92 9.69 -6.54
N PRO A 82 -3.60 9.84 -6.40
CA PRO A 82 -2.61 8.85 -6.83
C PRO A 82 -2.80 7.47 -6.21
N GLY A 83 -2.38 6.43 -6.91
CA GLY A 83 -2.29 5.07 -6.36
C GLY A 83 -1.14 4.90 -5.36
N GLY A 84 -1.22 3.87 -4.54
CA GLY A 84 -0.20 3.51 -3.55
C GLY A 84 1.04 2.86 -4.15
N GLY A 85 2.17 2.97 -3.49
CA GLY A 85 3.44 2.34 -3.90
C GLY A 85 3.42 0.84 -3.72
N GLY A 86 3.87 0.09 -4.74
CA GLY A 86 4.04 -1.36 -4.67
C GLY A 86 5.16 -1.77 -3.71
N GLY A 87 4.94 -2.80 -2.93
CA GLY A 87 5.93 -3.39 -2.03
C GLY A 87 7.11 -3.98 -2.79
N VAL A 88 8.27 -3.96 -2.20
CA VAL A 88 9.51 -4.47 -2.79
C VAL A 88 9.96 -5.73 -2.05
N GLY A 89 10.76 -6.57 -2.70
CA GLY A 89 11.32 -7.78 -2.12
C GLY A 89 12.84 -7.77 -2.07
N GLY A 90 13.43 -8.25 -0.99
CA GLY A 90 14.88 -8.43 -0.86
C GLY A 90 15.33 -9.78 -1.38
N LEU A 91 16.45 -9.85 -2.11
CA LEU A 91 17.06 -11.09 -2.58
C LEU A 91 17.85 -11.78 -1.46
N LEU A 92 17.57 -13.08 -1.25
CA LEU A 92 18.47 -13.96 -0.52
C LEU A 92 19.52 -14.49 -1.52
N THR A 93 20.69 -13.89 -1.59
CA THR A 93 21.79 -14.50 -2.31
C THR A 93 22.55 -15.44 -1.36
N THR A 94 22.46 -16.73 -1.60
CA THR A 94 23.14 -17.77 -0.81
C THR A 94 24.67 -17.71 -0.88
N ALA A 95 25.26 -16.95 -1.80
CA ALA A 95 26.70 -16.96 -2.08
C ALA A 95 27.53 -15.98 -1.22
N SER A 96 26.95 -15.01 -0.55
CA SER A 96 27.75 -14.02 0.24
C SER A 96 26.97 -13.22 1.29
N ASN A 97 25.82 -13.66 1.76
CA ASN A 97 24.97 -12.88 2.70
C ASN A 97 24.70 -11.43 2.21
N LEU A 98 24.78 -11.20 0.91
CA LEU A 98 24.62 -9.90 0.30
C LEU A 98 23.17 -9.73 -0.15
N TYR A 99 22.38 -9.08 0.68
CA TYR A 99 21.06 -8.61 0.28
C TYR A 99 21.22 -7.29 -0.47
N THR A 100 20.59 -7.16 -1.62
CA THR A 100 20.46 -5.84 -2.25
C THR A 100 19.49 -5.00 -1.45
N THR A 101 19.92 -3.83 -1.02
CA THR A 101 19.05 -2.84 -0.40
C THR A 101 18.05 -2.35 -1.44
N ILE A 102 16.78 -2.60 -1.23
CA ILE A 102 15.73 -2.11 -2.13
C ILE A 102 14.81 -1.20 -1.32
N ASN A 103 14.87 0.09 -1.64
CA ASN A 103 14.01 1.09 -1.03
C ASN A 103 12.56 0.90 -1.50
N GLY A 104 11.61 1.24 -0.64
CA GLY A 104 10.20 1.22 -0.96
C GLY A 104 9.86 2.17 -2.10
N LEU A 105 8.80 1.86 -2.84
CA LEU A 105 8.28 2.68 -3.94
C LEU A 105 7.36 3.79 -3.41
N ASN A 106 7.50 4.97 -4.00
CA ASN A 106 6.64 6.12 -3.69
C ASN A 106 5.22 5.90 -4.25
N GLY A 107 4.26 6.56 -3.64
CA GLY A 107 2.85 6.52 -4.07
C GLY A 107 1.99 7.48 -3.30
N GLY A 108 0.67 7.37 -3.39
CA GLY A 108 -0.28 8.07 -2.52
C GLY A 108 0.13 7.92 -1.06
N SER A 109 0.30 6.66 -0.60
CA SER A 109 1.19 6.30 0.50
C SER A 109 2.31 5.41 -0.04
N GLY A 110 3.52 5.52 0.53
CA GLY A 110 4.68 4.75 0.12
C GLY A 110 4.66 3.31 0.63
N SER A 111 5.29 2.38 -0.09
CA SER A 111 5.49 1.01 0.40
C SER A 111 6.61 0.93 1.43
N GLY A 112 6.65 -0.15 2.20
CA GLY A 112 7.80 -0.43 3.07
C GLY A 112 9.08 -0.71 2.27
N GLY A 113 10.23 -0.59 2.91
CA GLY A 113 11.52 -1.07 2.40
C GLY A 113 11.63 -2.59 2.49
N ALA A 114 12.43 -3.24 1.64
CA ALA A 114 12.70 -4.68 1.72
C ALA A 114 13.66 -5.01 2.86
N GLY A 115 13.68 -6.27 3.31
CA GLY A 115 14.62 -6.76 4.33
C GLY A 115 16.06 -6.34 4.01
N GLY A 116 16.75 -5.81 5.02
CA GLY A 116 18.07 -5.22 4.87
C GLY A 116 19.20 -6.25 4.85
N THR A 117 20.40 -5.76 4.72
CA THR A 117 21.64 -6.53 4.85
C THR A 117 22.27 -6.29 6.22
N VAL A 118 23.31 -7.08 6.54
CA VAL A 118 24.15 -6.81 7.73
C VAL A 118 24.85 -5.45 7.64
N ALA A 119 25.03 -4.88 6.47
CA ALA A 119 25.79 -3.66 6.22
C ALA A 119 24.93 -2.44 5.87
N SER A 120 23.68 -2.62 5.39
CA SER A 120 22.84 -1.48 5.01
C SER A 120 21.35 -1.78 5.19
N GLY A 121 20.62 -0.80 5.67
CA GLY A 121 19.17 -0.83 5.76
C GLY A 121 18.49 -0.32 4.50
N SER A 122 17.16 -0.37 4.43
CA SER A 122 16.37 0.16 3.32
C SER A 122 15.37 1.21 3.81
N SER A 123 15.19 2.26 3.03
CA SER A 123 14.17 3.27 3.32
C SER A 123 12.78 2.78 2.87
N GLY A 124 11.75 3.21 3.59
CA GLY A 124 10.40 3.16 3.06
C GLY A 124 10.21 4.15 1.92
N GLY A 125 9.26 3.88 1.03
CA GLY A 125 8.83 4.81 -0.01
C GLY A 125 8.14 6.03 0.59
N LEU A 126 8.16 7.13 -0.15
CA LEU A 126 7.51 8.38 0.29
C LEU A 126 6.02 8.37 -0.09
N GLY A 127 5.19 8.86 0.84
CA GLY A 127 3.81 9.21 0.58
C GLY A 127 3.66 10.65 0.10
N VAL A 128 2.54 10.95 -0.55
CA VAL A 128 2.18 12.33 -0.91
C VAL A 128 1.71 13.07 0.34
N SER A 129 2.41 14.14 0.68
CA SER A 129 2.09 14.96 1.87
C SER A 129 0.61 15.37 1.91
N GLY A 130 -0.04 15.16 3.04
CA GLY A 130 -1.46 15.46 3.26
C GLY A 130 -2.45 14.42 2.71
N LEU A 131 -2.01 13.54 1.82
CA LEU A 131 -2.87 12.51 1.19
C LEU A 131 -2.50 11.09 1.60
N GLY A 132 -1.31 10.87 2.12
CA GLY A 132 -0.82 9.59 2.59
C GLY A 132 0.52 9.72 3.32
N ASN A 133 1.03 8.61 3.81
CA ASN A 133 2.23 8.59 4.63
C ASN A 133 3.31 7.66 4.06
N ASN A 134 4.52 7.81 4.56
CA ASN A 134 5.65 6.99 4.15
C ASN A 134 5.50 5.54 4.64
N GLY A 135 6.13 4.61 3.93
CA GLY A 135 6.32 3.26 4.39
C GLY A 135 7.40 3.16 5.47
N GLY A 136 7.41 2.02 6.18
CA GLY A 136 8.41 1.70 7.20
C GLY A 136 9.79 1.43 6.59
N LEU A 137 10.84 1.95 7.21
CA LEU A 137 12.22 1.59 6.87
C LEU A 137 12.59 0.23 7.47
N VAL A 138 13.67 -0.37 6.98
CA VAL A 138 14.31 -1.52 7.62
C VAL A 138 15.72 -1.10 8.06
N ALA A 139 16.00 -1.25 9.35
CA ALA A 139 17.29 -0.87 9.91
C ALA A 139 18.41 -1.82 9.45
N VAL A 140 19.65 -1.34 9.56
CA VAL A 140 20.88 -2.16 9.36
C VAL A 140 20.83 -3.37 10.29
N GLY A 141 21.17 -4.55 9.76
CA GLY A 141 21.21 -5.80 10.52
C GLY A 141 19.84 -6.50 10.68
N ILE A 142 18.74 -5.89 10.27
CA ILE A 142 17.44 -6.55 10.23
C ILE A 142 17.33 -7.36 8.94
N LEU A 143 17.38 -8.67 9.09
CA LEU A 143 17.29 -9.65 8.02
C LEU A 143 15.90 -10.31 8.00
N ARG A 144 15.47 -10.75 6.80
CA ARG A 144 14.26 -11.56 6.63
C ARG A 144 12.96 -10.94 7.18
N ALA A 145 12.90 -9.58 7.26
CA ALA A 145 11.72 -8.84 7.64
C ALA A 145 11.66 -7.54 6.84
N GLY A 146 10.56 -7.31 6.14
CA GLY A 146 10.30 -6.07 5.42
C GLY A 146 9.64 -5.00 6.30
N GLY A 147 9.61 -3.76 5.84
CA GLY A 147 8.84 -2.65 6.42
C GLY A 147 7.36 -2.75 6.05
N GLY A 148 6.46 -2.26 6.89
CA GLY A 148 5.04 -2.10 6.58
C GLY A 148 4.80 -0.98 5.58
N GLY A 149 3.77 -1.09 4.74
CA GLY A 149 3.33 -0.01 3.85
C GLY A 149 2.71 1.15 4.63
N GLY A 150 2.84 2.38 4.13
CA GLY A 150 2.16 3.56 4.68
C GLY A 150 0.65 3.47 4.48
N GLY A 151 -0.12 3.94 5.46
CA GLY A 151 -1.56 4.17 5.34
C GLY A 151 -1.88 5.64 5.16
N ALA A 152 -3.13 5.98 4.90
CA ALA A 152 -3.53 7.38 4.77
C ALA A 152 -3.50 8.13 6.11
N GLY A 153 -3.65 7.42 7.25
CA GLY A 153 -3.67 8.02 8.58
C GLY A 153 -2.33 7.93 9.34
N ALA A 154 -1.47 6.95 9.01
CA ALA A 154 -0.22 6.75 9.72
C ALA A 154 0.88 6.17 8.82
N VAL A 155 2.14 6.40 9.21
CA VAL A 155 3.32 5.77 8.58
C VAL A 155 3.29 4.26 8.78
N GLY A 156 3.88 3.51 7.83
CA GLY A 156 4.14 2.10 8.01
C GLY A 156 5.20 1.86 9.08
N LEU A 157 5.08 0.78 9.85
CA LEU A 157 6.04 0.48 10.91
C LEU A 157 7.31 -0.15 10.34
N SER A 158 8.39 -0.01 11.10
CA SER A 158 9.67 -0.68 10.85
C SER A 158 9.72 -1.97 11.65
N PRO A 159 10.33 -3.06 11.12
CA PRO A 159 10.52 -4.27 11.90
C PRO A 159 11.47 -3.99 13.08
N ALA A 160 11.11 -4.47 14.27
CA ALA A 160 11.88 -4.28 15.49
C ALA A 160 12.99 -5.33 15.67
N ILE A 161 12.79 -6.53 15.13
CA ILE A 161 13.72 -7.67 15.23
C ILE A 161 13.74 -8.45 13.92
N ASN A 162 14.78 -9.30 13.77
CA ASN A 162 14.87 -10.24 12.66
C ASN A 162 13.66 -11.18 12.64
N ASP A 163 13.29 -11.63 11.46
CA ASP A 163 12.24 -12.63 11.23
C ASP A 163 10.82 -12.23 11.67
N ALA A 164 10.58 -11.02 12.18
CA ALA A 164 9.26 -10.50 12.53
C ALA A 164 8.85 -9.35 11.62
N GLY A 165 7.74 -9.50 10.94
CA GLY A 165 7.22 -8.50 10.00
C GLY A 165 6.68 -7.25 10.68
N ALA A 166 6.79 -6.14 9.99
CA ALA A 166 6.28 -4.85 10.43
C ALA A 166 4.83 -4.64 10.00
N ASN A 167 4.06 -3.98 10.85
CA ASN A 167 2.65 -3.69 10.55
C ASN A 167 2.51 -2.53 9.58
N GLY A 168 1.45 -2.57 8.78
CA GLY A 168 1.04 -1.47 7.92
C GLY A 168 0.52 -0.27 8.72
N GLY A 169 0.68 0.92 8.17
CA GLY A 169 0.14 2.17 8.72
C GLY A 169 -1.39 2.17 8.70
N ALA A 170 -1.99 2.76 9.73
CA ALA A 170 -3.44 2.89 9.82
C ALA A 170 -4.01 3.76 8.68
N GLY A 171 -5.23 3.45 8.26
CA GLY A 171 -6.01 4.27 7.35
C GLY A 171 -6.57 5.52 8.02
N LYS A 172 -7.31 6.31 7.25
CA LYS A 172 -7.93 7.55 7.69
C LYS A 172 -9.46 7.40 7.69
N SER A 173 -10.11 8.04 8.64
CA SER A 173 -11.56 8.02 8.77
C SER A 173 -12.20 9.10 7.91
N SER A 174 -13.35 8.77 7.27
CA SER A 174 -14.28 9.72 6.65
C SER A 174 -15.70 9.44 7.10
N SER A 175 -16.47 10.48 7.27
CA SER A 175 -17.92 10.41 7.57
C SER A 175 -18.78 10.83 6.39
N ILE A 176 -18.26 10.84 5.18
CA ILE A 176 -18.97 11.30 3.97
C ILE A 176 -20.26 10.51 3.71
N THR A 177 -20.33 9.25 4.13
CA THR A 177 -21.52 8.38 3.99
C THR A 177 -22.51 8.49 5.14
N GLY A 178 -22.28 9.41 6.09
CA GLY A 178 -23.12 9.60 7.27
C GLY A 178 -22.62 8.87 8.52
N SER A 179 -21.77 7.86 8.37
CA SER A 179 -21.11 7.13 9.47
C SER A 179 -19.60 7.08 9.25
N ALA A 180 -18.84 7.10 10.33
CA ALA A 180 -17.37 7.05 10.25
C ALA A 180 -16.90 5.67 9.76
N VAL A 181 -16.15 5.67 8.65
CA VAL A 181 -15.53 4.48 8.07
C VAL A 181 -14.04 4.73 7.90
N VAL A 182 -13.19 3.79 8.34
CA VAL A 182 -11.74 3.86 8.15
C VAL A 182 -11.39 3.18 6.83
N LEU A 183 -10.61 3.86 5.97
CA LEU A 183 -10.22 3.42 4.62
C LEU A 183 -8.72 3.67 4.40
N ALA A 184 -8.15 3.09 3.36
CA ALA A 184 -6.77 3.29 2.92
C ALA A 184 -5.71 2.90 3.98
N GLY A 185 -5.83 1.69 4.56
CA GLY A 185 -4.77 1.11 5.40
C GLY A 185 -3.61 0.57 4.58
N GLY A 186 -2.38 0.67 5.06
CA GLY A 186 -1.19 0.09 4.47
C GLY A 186 -1.10 -1.43 4.67
N GLY A 187 -0.38 -2.15 3.81
CA GLY A 187 -0.14 -3.59 3.95
C GLY A 187 0.92 -3.92 5.01
N GLY A 188 0.76 -5.04 5.72
CA GLY A 188 1.81 -5.61 6.57
C GLY A 188 2.91 -6.28 5.75
N SER A 189 4.13 -6.39 6.25
CA SER A 189 5.25 -7.04 5.55
C SER A 189 5.32 -8.54 5.77
N GLY A 190 5.92 -9.26 4.83
CA GLY A 190 6.37 -10.63 5.00
C GLY A 190 7.61 -10.72 5.87
N ALA A 191 7.79 -11.87 6.55
CA ALA A 191 8.94 -12.13 7.39
C ALA A 191 9.18 -13.64 7.61
N GLY A 192 10.30 -13.98 8.24
CA GLY A 192 10.70 -15.37 8.47
C GLY A 192 9.78 -16.15 9.40
N THR A 193 9.25 -15.54 10.46
CA THR A 193 8.46 -16.23 11.48
C THR A 193 7.00 -15.80 11.45
N ASN A 194 6.76 -14.46 11.53
CA ASN A 194 5.41 -13.92 11.59
C ASN A 194 5.32 -12.72 10.65
N GLY A 195 4.36 -12.76 9.72
CA GLY A 195 4.05 -11.59 8.89
C GLY A 195 3.45 -10.46 9.74
N GLY A 196 3.68 -9.22 9.32
CA GLY A 196 3.07 -8.04 9.93
C GLY A 196 1.58 -7.96 9.65
N THR A 197 0.81 -7.36 10.55
CA THR A 197 -0.61 -7.11 10.33
C THR A 197 -0.82 -5.93 9.38
N GLY A 198 -1.87 -6.00 8.57
CA GLY A 198 -2.29 -4.85 7.78
C GLY A 198 -2.83 -3.72 8.65
N GLY A 199 -2.70 -2.49 8.20
CA GLY A 199 -3.28 -1.31 8.87
C GLY A 199 -4.81 -1.35 8.84
N SER A 200 -5.44 -0.75 9.86
CA SER A 200 -6.88 -0.54 9.90
C SER A 200 -7.35 0.19 8.63
N GLY A 201 -8.56 -0.09 8.17
CA GLY A 201 -9.07 0.44 6.91
C GLY A 201 -8.80 -0.47 5.71
N GLY A 202 -8.57 -1.76 5.95
CA GLY A 202 -8.55 -2.80 4.92
C GLY A 202 -7.18 -3.29 4.45
N GLY A 203 -6.10 -2.90 5.12
CA GLY A 203 -4.74 -3.35 4.79
C GLY A 203 -4.59 -4.87 4.85
N GLY A 204 -3.92 -5.47 3.85
CA GLY A 204 -3.65 -6.91 3.80
C GLY A 204 -2.53 -7.33 4.76
N ASN A 205 -2.70 -8.45 5.44
CA ASN A 205 -1.67 -9.00 6.32
C ASN A 205 -0.50 -9.58 5.51
N GLY A 206 0.70 -9.36 6.00
CA GLY A 206 1.88 -10.07 5.51
C GLY A 206 1.87 -11.54 5.90
N SER A 207 2.73 -12.31 5.26
CA SER A 207 2.83 -13.75 5.46
C SER A 207 4.27 -14.20 5.67
N ASN A 208 4.47 -15.16 6.57
CA ASN A 208 5.72 -15.91 6.71
C ASN A 208 5.81 -17.09 5.72
N LEU A 209 4.78 -17.32 4.94
CA LEU A 209 4.63 -18.40 3.97
C LEU A 209 4.55 -17.83 2.55
N LYS A 210 3.83 -18.52 1.66
CA LYS A 210 3.80 -18.28 0.23
C LYS A 210 3.06 -17.01 -0.22
N THR A 211 1.98 -16.62 0.48
CA THR A 211 1.05 -15.62 -0.08
C THR A 211 0.70 -14.56 0.95
N GLY A 212 0.98 -13.31 0.61
CA GLY A 212 0.45 -12.15 1.34
C GLY A 212 -1.06 -12.01 1.11
N VAL A 213 -1.75 -11.46 2.11
CA VAL A 213 -3.19 -11.21 2.01
C VAL A 213 -3.44 -9.96 1.15
N ALA A 214 -4.44 -10.02 0.29
CA ALA A 214 -4.85 -8.85 -0.50
C ALA A 214 -5.43 -7.74 0.39
N GLY A 215 -5.24 -6.51 0.00
CA GLY A 215 -5.98 -5.36 0.54
C GLY A 215 -7.46 -5.47 0.18
N THR A 216 -8.31 -4.95 1.06
CA THR A 216 -9.77 -4.98 0.85
C THR A 216 -10.15 -4.12 -0.37
N VAL A 217 -11.00 -4.66 -1.24
CA VAL A 217 -11.52 -3.94 -2.41
C VAL A 217 -12.33 -2.71 -2.00
N ASN A 218 -12.35 -1.68 -2.84
CA ASN A 218 -13.08 -0.43 -2.62
C ASN A 218 -12.67 0.31 -1.33
N THR A 219 -11.42 0.16 -0.93
CA THR A 219 -10.86 0.87 0.24
C THR A 219 -9.55 1.59 -0.07
N GLY A 220 -8.93 1.29 -1.22
CA GLY A 220 -7.61 1.81 -1.56
C GLY A 220 -6.46 1.27 -0.72
N SER A 221 -6.65 0.13 -0.06
CA SER A 221 -5.69 -0.40 0.91
C SER A 221 -4.54 -1.17 0.27
N GLY A 222 -3.36 -1.11 0.87
CA GLY A 222 -2.18 -1.86 0.43
C GLY A 222 -2.28 -3.36 0.68
N GLY A 223 -1.68 -4.17 -0.19
CA GLY A 223 -1.54 -5.62 -0.05
C GLY A 223 -0.39 -6.03 0.85
N GLY A 224 -0.51 -7.17 1.51
CA GLY A 224 0.52 -7.73 2.40
C GLY A 224 1.71 -8.32 1.64
N GLY A 225 2.92 -8.14 2.17
CA GLY A 225 4.13 -8.78 1.67
C GLY A 225 4.15 -10.29 1.95
N ALA A 226 4.97 -11.03 1.21
CA ALA A 226 5.18 -12.45 1.44
C ALA A 226 6.66 -12.74 1.72
N ASN A 227 6.91 -13.73 2.60
CA ASN A 227 8.25 -14.30 2.72
C ASN A 227 8.44 -15.35 1.65
N GLN A 228 9.72 -15.61 1.34
CA GLN A 228 10.10 -16.58 0.34
C GLN A 228 10.80 -17.77 0.98
N THR A 229 10.04 -18.77 1.38
CA THR A 229 10.58 -20.06 1.79
C THR A 229 10.35 -21.15 0.74
N THR A 230 9.55 -20.86 -0.29
CA THR A 230 9.13 -21.84 -1.30
C THR A 230 8.93 -21.18 -2.66
N VAL A 231 8.94 -22.01 -3.72
CA VAL A 231 8.54 -21.58 -5.08
C VAL A 231 7.09 -21.07 -5.11
N ASN A 232 6.80 -20.16 -6.03
CA ASN A 232 5.47 -19.57 -6.26
C ASN A 232 4.92 -18.73 -5.09
N ALA A 233 5.79 -18.08 -4.31
CA ALA A 233 5.34 -17.07 -3.36
C ALA A 233 4.79 -15.85 -4.11
N ILE A 234 3.70 -15.27 -3.62
CA ILE A 234 2.99 -14.14 -4.26
C ILE A 234 2.71 -13.07 -3.20
N GLY A 235 3.04 -11.82 -3.51
CA GLY A 235 2.57 -10.68 -2.71
C GLY A 235 1.06 -10.49 -2.82
N GLY A 236 0.40 -10.07 -1.76
CA GLY A 236 -1.03 -9.75 -1.79
C GLY A 236 -1.29 -8.59 -2.75
N SER A 237 -2.33 -8.66 -3.56
CA SER A 237 -2.76 -7.54 -4.40
C SER A 237 -3.23 -6.36 -3.53
N GLY A 238 -3.09 -5.13 -4.01
CA GLY A 238 -3.73 -3.97 -3.40
C GLY A 238 -5.25 -3.99 -3.63
N GLY A 239 -6.01 -3.33 -2.75
CA GLY A 239 -7.43 -3.10 -2.94
C GLY A 239 -7.68 -1.98 -3.96
N SER A 240 -8.76 -2.09 -4.75
CA SER A 240 -9.21 -0.98 -5.60
C SER A 240 -9.51 0.27 -4.77
N GLY A 241 -9.39 1.43 -5.39
CA GLY A 241 -9.84 2.70 -4.85
C GLY A 241 -11.37 2.81 -4.74
N ILE A 242 -11.83 3.99 -4.36
CA ILE A 242 -13.26 4.33 -4.29
C ILE A 242 -13.44 5.81 -4.60
N VAL A 243 -14.57 6.15 -5.19
CA VAL A 243 -15.05 7.53 -5.39
C VAL A 243 -16.44 7.65 -4.80
N ILE A 244 -16.62 8.62 -3.90
CA ILE A 244 -17.91 8.96 -3.30
C ILE A 244 -18.17 10.43 -3.53
N ILE A 245 -19.35 10.78 -4.06
CA ILE A 245 -19.79 12.16 -4.29
C ILE A 245 -21.08 12.37 -3.50
N ARG A 246 -21.08 13.37 -2.62
CA ARG A 246 -22.26 13.78 -1.86
C ARG A 246 -22.66 15.20 -2.28
N TYR A 247 -23.89 15.36 -2.73
CA TYR A 247 -24.45 16.65 -3.12
C TYR A 247 -25.76 16.89 -2.37
N ALA A 248 -26.08 18.16 -2.17
CA ALA A 248 -27.38 18.54 -1.61
C ALA A 248 -28.48 18.27 -2.65
N VAL A 249 -29.60 17.75 -2.21
CA VAL A 249 -30.81 17.52 -3.01
C VAL A 249 -31.77 18.66 -2.80
#